data_835415cff74cca0bcef09ec3076bd1e5
#
_entry.id   835415cff74cca0bcef09ec3076bd1e5
#
_cell.length_a   1.000
_cell.length_b   1.000
_cell.length_c   1.000
_cell.angle_alpha   90.00
_cell.angle_beta   90.00
_cell.angle_gamma   90.00
#
_symmetry.space_group_name_H-M   'P 1'
#
loop_
_entity.id
_entity.type
_entity.pdbx_description
1 polymer ?
#
loop_
_entity_poly.entity_id
_entity_poly.type
_entity_poly.pdbx_seq_one_letter_code
_entity_poly.pdbx_strand_id
1 'polypeptide(L)'
;EDKGHDYGHGKYETLATAIIGLLLLCVGFGIFWNGASSIYTFLRGGQLESPGVVALVAALVSIVSKEILYQYTVIQGKKLNSQAVIANAWHHRSDALSSIGTAIGIGGAILLGDHWRVLDPVAAVVVSFFIMKESVRLLIPCVDELLEKSLPEAVEKEIEQTVLSF
;
A
#
# COMPACT_ATOMS: atom_id res chain seq x y z
N GLU A 1 21.72 -20.60 -9.65
CA GLU A 1 21.00 -21.73 -10.29
C GLU A 1 21.13 -22.92 -9.36
N ASP A 2 20.02 -23.28 -8.73
CA ASP A 2 19.97 -24.40 -7.80
C ASP A 2 19.58 -25.65 -8.59
N LYS A 3 20.41 -26.71 -8.51
CA LYS A 3 20.27 -27.95 -9.31
C LYS A 3 19.00 -28.76 -9.01
N GLY A 4 18.12 -28.28 -8.15
CA GLY A 4 16.89 -28.95 -7.74
C GLY A 4 15.57 -28.35 -8.25
N HIS A 5 15.62 -27.19 -8.94
CA HIS A 5 14.40 -26.50 -9.39
C HIS A 5 14.60 -25.93 -10.79
N ASP A 6 14.20 -26.68 -11.80
CA ASP A 6 14.35 -26.33 -13.22
C ASP A 6 13.59 -25.06 -13.62
N TYR A 7 12.61 -24.61 -12.83
CA TYR A 7 11.78 -23.41 -13.05
C TYR A 7 12.02 -22.26 -12.05
N GLY A 8 13.08 -22.35 -11.18
CA GLY A 8 13.43 -21.31 -10.22
C GLY A 8 12.48 -21.20 -9.02
N HIS A 9 12.74 -20.23 -8.14
CA HIS A 9 12.00 -20.00 -6.90
C HIS A 9 10.82 -19.00 -7.06
N GLY A 10 10.35 -18.74 -8.27
CA GLY A 10 9.29 -17.76 -8.55
C GLY A 10 8.03 -17.96 -7.73
N LYS A 11 7.53 -19.20 -7.63
CA LYS A 11 6.32 -19.50 -6.84
C LYS A 11 6.47 -19.22 -5.34
N TYR A 12 7.69 -19.30 -4.77
CA TYR A 12 7.94 -18.94 -3.37
C TYR A 12 7.88 -17.41 -3.18
N GLU A 13 8.40 -16.64 -4.13
CA GLU A 13 8.32 -15.18 -4.11
C GLU A 13 6.88 -14.71 -4.22
N THR A 14 6.10 -15.30 -5.13
CA THR A 14 4.67 -15.03 -5.28
C THR A 14 3.88 -15.38 -4.03
N LEU A 15 4.17 -16.53 -3.40
CA LEU A 15 3.55 -16.92 -2.14
C LEU A 15 3.89 -15.97 -1.00
N ALA A 16 5.16 -15.57 -0.88
CA ALA A 16 5.59 -14.60 0.13
C ALA A 16 4.89 -13.24 -0.07
N THR A 17 4.78 -12.78 -1.32
CA THR A 17 4.07 -11.54 -1.67
C THR A 17 2.57 -11.65 -1.36
N ALA A 18 1.95 -12.79 -1.62
CA ALA A 18 0.55 -13.05 -1.27
C ALA A 18 0.31 -13.00 0.25
N ILE A 19 1.22 -13.59 1.05
CA ILE A 19 1.15 -13.53 2.52
C ILE A 19 1.26 -12.08 3.00
N ILE A 20 2.21 -11.31 2.48
CA ILE A 20 2.37 -9.89 2.81
C ILE A 20 1.09 -9.11 2.43
N GLY A 21 0.55 -9.32 1.25
CA GLY A 21 -0.69 -8.70 0.80
C GLY A 21 -1.87 -9.03 1.73
N LEU A 22 -2.00 -10.28 2.16
CA LEU A 22 -3.05 -10.70 3.08
C LEU A 22 -2.89 -10.06 4.48
N LEU A 23 -1.67 -10.00 5.01
CA LEU A 23 -1.38 -9.32 6.28
C LEU A 23 -1.72 -7.83 6.21
N LEU A 24 -1.33 -7.15 5.12
CA LEU A 24 -1.68 -5.74 4.89
C LEU A 24 -3.19 -5.53 4.80
N LEU A 25 -3.92 -6.45 4.17
CA LEU A 25 -5.38 -6.38 4.09
C LEU A 25 -6.01 -6.50 5.48
N CYS A 26 -5.55 -7.44 6.31
CA CYS A 26 -6.01 -7.59 7.69
C CYS A 26 -5.71 -6.34 8.54
N VAL A 27 -4.51 -5.78 8.41
CA VAL A 27 -4.12 -4.53 9.11
C VAL A 27 -4.99 -3.36 8.64
N GLY A 28 -5.18 -3.20 7.33
CA GLY A 28 -6.04 -2.16 6.76
C GLY A 28 -7.47 -2.25 7.28
N PHE A 29 -8.04 -3.45 7.32
CA PHE A 29 -9.37 -3.68 7.89
C PHE A 29 -9.43 -3.37 9.39
N GLY A 30 -8.41 -3.73 10.17
CA GLY A 30 -8.30 -3.40 11.60
C GLY A 30 -8.28 -1.89 11.85
N ILE A 31 -7.49 -1.14 11.06
CA ILE A 31 -7.43 0.33 11.13
C ILE A 31 -8.77 0.94 10.76
N PHE A 32 -9.42 0.45 9.70
CA PHE A 32 -10.75 0.88 9.28
C PHE A 32 -11.77 0.70 10.41
N TRP A 33 -11.82 -0.49 10.98
CA TRP A 33 -12.77 -0.81 12.05
C TRP A 33 -12.57 0.09 13.28
N ASN A 34 -11.33 0.28 13.70
CA ASN A 34 -10.98 1.15 14.82
C ASN A 34 -11.38 2.61 14.54
N GLY A 35 -11.00 3.14 13.38
CA GLY A 35 -11.37 4.50 12.97
C GLY A 35 -12.88 4.70 12.88
N ALA A 36 -13.61 3.77 12.25
CA ALA A 36 -15.07 3.84 12.13
C ALA A 36 -15.76 3.77 13.48
N SER A 37 -15.31 2.90 14.40
CA SER A 37 -15.86 2.80 15.76
C SER A 37 -15.60 4.06 16.57
N SER A 38 -14.43 4.68 16.42
CA SER A 38 -14.09 5.95 17.06
C SER A 38 -14.98 7.10 16.56
N ILE A 39 -15.20 7.19 15.24
CA ILE A 39 -16.13 8.17 14.66
C ILE A 39 -17.55 7.95 15.20
N TYR A 40 -18.00 6.70 15.24
CA TYR A 40 -19.33 6.38 15.80
C TYR A 40 -19.48 6.80 17.26
N THR A 41 -18.46 6.54 18.09
CA THR A 41 -18.41 6.96 19.50
C THR A 41 -18.50 8.48 19.63
N PHE A 42 -17.74 9.21 18.81
CA PHE A 42 -17.77 10.67 18.78
C PHE A 42 -19.17 11.21 18.43
N LEU A 43 -19.82 10.66 17.41
CA LEU A 43 -21.15 11.07 16.97
C LEU A 43 -22.22 10.82 18.04
N ARG A 44 -22.00 9.86 18.94
CA ARG A 44 -22.87 9.60 20.10
C ARG A 44 -22.54 10.47 21.32
N GLY A 45 -21.67 11.45 21.19
CA GLY A 45 -21.27 12.35 22.28
C GLY A 45 -20.21 11.75 23.21
N GLY A 46 -19.57 10.64 22.83
CA GLY A 46 -18.41 10.08 23.52
C GLY A 46 -17.18 10.97 23.33
N GLN A 47 -16.29 10.95 24.33
CA GLN A 47 -15.01 11.64 24.22
C GLN A 47 -13.98 10.73 23.53
N LEU A 48 -13.25 11.30 22.57
CA LEU A 48 -12.10 10.65 21.95
C LEU A 48 -10.83 10.98 22.74
N GLU A 49 -9.95 9.99 22.87
CA GLU A 49 -8.62 10.22 23.40
C GLU A 49 -7.84 11.14 22.45
N SER A 50 -7.02 12.03 23.02
CA SER A 50 -6.13 12.85 22.20
C SER A 50 -5.03 11.96 21.62
N PRO A 51 -4.77 12.00 20.28
CA PRO A 51 -3.64 11.28 19.71
C PRO A 51 -2.36 11.78 20.36
N GLY A 52 -1.48 10.85 20.73
CA GLY A 52 -0.21 11.19 21.38
C GLY A 52 0.73 11.94 20.45
N VAL A 53 1.54 12.84 21.01
CA VAL A 53 2.62 13.51 20.26
C VAL A 53 3.55 12.51 19.56
N VAL A 54 3.70 11.32 20.14
CA VAL A 54 4.47 10.21 19.55
C VAL A 54 3.92 9.81 18.18
N ALA A 55 2.59 9.76 18.01
CA ALA A 55 1.96 9.45 16.72
C ALA A 55 2.26 10.53 15.66
N LEU A 56 2.24 11.81 16.05
CA LEU A 56 2.62 12.92 15.17
C LEU A 56 4.09 12.84 14.75
N VAL A 57 4.99 12.59 15.70
CA VAL A 57 6.42 12.43 15.41
C VAL A 57 6.64 11.23 14.48
N ALA A 58 5.99 10.10 14.72
CA ALA A 58 6.09 8.93 13.85
C ALA A 58 5.59 9.23 12.41
N ALA A 59 4.50 9.98 12.26
CA ALA A 59 3.98 10.40 10.95
C ALA A 59 4.98 11.32 10.23
N LEU A 60 5.57 12.29 10.93
CA LEU A 60 6.59 13.18 10.36
C LEU A 60 7.86 12.42 9.93
N VAL A 61 8.36 11.51 10.77
CA VAL A 61 9.49 10.65 10.42
C VAL A 61 9.17 9.80 9.19
N SER A 62 7.96 9.25 9.10
CA SER A 62 7.50 8.48 7.94
C SER A 62 7.51 9.32 6.65
N ILE A 63 7.01 10.57 6.70
CA ILE A 63 7.02 11.49 5.55
C ILE A 63 8.44 11.76 5.08
N VAL A 64 9.33 12.13 6.01
CA VAL A 64 10.74 12.43 5.70
C VAL A 64 11.45 11.21 5.10
N SER A 65 11.26 10.03 5.70
CA SER A 65 11.87 8.79 5.20
C SER A 65 11.40 8.44 3.79
N LYS A 66 10.10 8.59 3.51
CA LYS A 66 9.53 8.32 2.17
C LYS A 66 10.00 9.33 1.13
N GLU A 67 10.13 10.61 1.50
CA GLU A 67 10.66 11.63 0.59
C GLU A 67 12.15 11.38 0.29
N ILE A 68 12.96 10.99 1.27
CA ILE A 68 14.36 10.59 1.05
C ILE A 68 14.43 9.39 0.08
N LEU A 69 13.58 8.38 0.31
CA LEU A 69 13.53 7.20 -0.53
C LEU A 69 13.11 7.54 -1.97
N TYR A 70 12.12 8.42 -2.13
CA TYR A 70 11.73 8.94 -3.44
C TYR A 70 12.91 9.58 -4.17
N GLN A 71 13.60 10.54 -3.51
CA GLN A 71 14.74 11.25 -4.12
C GLN A 71 15.86 10.27 -4.50
N TYR A 72 16.21 9.35 -3.62
CA TYR A 72 17.22 8.34 -3.89
C TYR A 72 16.83 7.47 -5.10
N THR A 73 15.59 6.98 -5.14
CA THR A 73 15.10 6.10 -6.21
C THR A 73 15.04 6.82 -7.56
N VAL A 74 14.62 8.11 -7.58
CA VAL A 74 14.64 8.93 -8.80
C VAL A 74 16.06 9.11 -9.34
N ILE A 75 17.02 9.41 -8.46
CA ILE A 75 18.41 9.59 -8.86
C ILE A 75 18.97 8.31 -9.48
N GLN A 76 18.71 7.16 -8.86
CA GLN A 76 19.17 5.87 -9.39
C GLN A 76 18.44 5.50 -10.69
N GLY A 77 17.13 5.73 -10.77
CA GLY A 77 16.35 5.48 -11.98
C GLY A 77 16.83 6.29 -13.18
N LYS A 78 17.19 7.55 -12.97
CA LYS A 78 17.80 8.41 -14.00
C LYS A 78 19.17 7.91 -14.43
N LYS A 79 20.04 7.48 -13.51
CA LYS A 79 21.36 6.92 -13.80
C LYS A 79 21.26 5.62 -14.62
N LEU A 80 20.28 4.79 -14.34
CA LEU A 80 20.06 3.51 -15.01
C LEU A 80 19.21 3.62 -16.29
N ASN A 81 18.72 4.81 -16.64
CA ASN A 81 17.74 5.04 -17.71
C ASN A 81 16.52 4.12 -17.62
N SER A 82 16.11 3.74 -16.40
CA SER A 82 15.01 2.82 -16.15
C SER A 82 13.72 3.56 -15.80
N GLN A 83 12.77 3.55 -16.73
CA GLN A 83 11.43 4.11 -16.50
C GLN A 83 10.66 3.37 -15.40
N ALA A 84 10.89 2.07 -15.24
CA ALA A 84 10.27 1.28 -14.19
C ALA A 84 10.72 1.72 -12.79
N VAL A 85 12.01 1.99 -12.59
CA VAL A 85 12.55 2.50 -11.33
C VAL A 85 12.01 3.90 -11.04
N ILE A 86 11.88 4.76 -12.05
CA ILE A 86 11.30 6.10 -11.89
C ILE A 86 9.82 6.00 -11.52
N ALA A 87 9.06 5.11 -12.16
CA ALA A 87 7.65 4.86 -11.83
C ALA A 87 7.48 4.38 -10.38
N ASN A 88 8.35 3.48 -9.92
CA ASN A 88 8.35 3.03 -8.52
C ASN A 88 8.67 4.18 -7.54
N ALA A 89 9.53 5.11 -7.91
CA ALA A 89 9.80 6.30 -7.10
C ALA A 89 8.53 7.15 -6.92
N TRP A 90 7.72 7.35 -7.97
CA TRP A 90 6.46 8.07 -7.87
C TRP A 90 5.45 7.39 -6.94
N HIS A 91 5.49 6.05 -6.83
CA HIS A 91 4.71 5.32 -5.85
C HIS A 91 5.08 5.74 -4.41
N HIS A 92 6.37 5.78 -4.08
CA HIS A 92 6.84 6.27 -2.77
C HIS A 92 6.39 7.70 -2.47
N ARG A 93 6.37 8.57 -3.48
CA ARG A 93 5.88 9.95 -3.31
C ARG A 93 4.37 10.01 -3.08
N SER A 94 3.60 9.18 -3.75
CA SER A 94 2.16 9.06 -3.50
C SER A 94 1.87 8.61 -2.06
N ASP A 95 2.66 7.67 -1.55
CA ASP A 95 2.58 7.22 -0.16
C ASP A 95 2.98 8.31 0.85
N ALA A 96 3.95 9.16 0.49
CA ALA A 96 4.32 10.31 1.32
C ALA A 96 3.17 11.33 1.41
N LEU A 97 2.48 11.60 0.31
CA LEU A 97 1.31 12.50 0.28
C LEU A 97 0.17 11.98 1.17
N SER A 98 -0.09 10.65 1.15
CA SER A 98 -1.06 10.02 2.05
C SER A 98 -0.68 10.21 3.53
N SER A 99 0.62 10.11 3.84
CA SER A 99 1.15 10.33 5.20
C SER A 99 1.03 11.79 5.66
N ILE A 100 1.08 12.76 4.74
CA ILE A 100 0.82 14.17 5.04
C ILE A 100 -0.63 14.37 5.51
N GLY A 101 -1.61 13.73 4.83
CA GLY A 101 -3.00 13.75 5.25
C GLY A 101 -3.18 13.23 6.69
N THR A 102 -2.52 12.13 7.01
CA THR A 102 -2.49 11.57 8.38
C THR A 102 -1.88 12.54 9.39
N ALA A 103 -0.73 13.14 9.06
CA ALA A 103 -0.06 14.11 9.95
C ALA A 103 -0.92 15.35 10.20
N ILE A 104 -1.65 15.85 9.19
CA ILE A 104 -2.60 16.95 9.33
C ILE A 104 -3.77 16.54 10.24
N GLY A 105 -4.31 15.33 10.08
CA GLY A 105 -5.38 14.79 10.93
C GLY A 105 -4.96 14.73 12.40
N ILE A 106 -3.81 14.12 12.68
CA ILE A 106 -3.25 14.01 14.04
C ILE A 106 -2.90 15.40 14.60
N GLY A 107 -2.20 16.24 13.82
CA GLY A 107 -1.82 17.59 14.24
C GLY A 107 -3.04 18.47 14.52
N GLY A 108 -4.07 18.40 13.68
CA GLY A 108 -5.34 19.10 13.89
C GLY A 108 -6.05 18.64 15.16
N ALA A 109 -6.08 17.33 15.42
CA ALA A 109 -6.66 16.77 16.64
C ALA A 109 -5.95 17.23 17.91
N ILE A 110 -4.61 17.41 17.85
CA ILE A 110 -3.81 17.90 19.00
C ILE A 110 -3.98 19.40 19.22
N LEU A 111 -3.94 20.21 18.13
CA LEU A 111 -3.85 21.67 18.22
C LEU A 111 -5.18 22.38 18.36
N LEU A 112 -6.25 21.81 17.76
CA LEU A 112 -7.56 22.47 17.65
C LEU A 112 -8.55 22.09 18.75
N GLY A 113 -8.19 21.17 19.65
CA GLY A 113 -8.96 20.77 20.82
C GLY A 113 -10.00 19.67 20.55
N ASP A 114 -10.89 19.46 21.53
CA ASP A 114 -11.74 18.27 21.64
C ASP A 114 -12.67 18.02 20.43
N HIS A 115 -13.23 19.06 19.84
CA HIS A 115 -14.11 18.95 18.68
C HIS A 115 -13.39 18.47 17.42
N TRP A 116 -12.08 18.69 17.33
CA TRP A 116 -11.27 18.33 16.17
C TRP A 116 -10.57 16.99 16.31
N ARG A 117 -10.70 16.34 17.47
CA ARG A 117 -10.13 14.98 17.69
C ARG A 117 -10.68 13.93 16.72
N VAL A 118 -11.84 14.20 16.11
CA VAL A 118 -12.39 13.32 15.07
C VAL A 118 -11.53 13.29 13.77
N LEU A 119 -10.66 14.27 13.55
CA LEU A 119 -9.78 14.30 12.38
C LEU A 119 -8.82 13.10 12.34
N ASP A 120 -8.33 12.66 13.49
CA ASP A 120 -7.44 11.50 13.57
C ASP A 120 -8.14 10.20 13.11
N PRO A 121 -9.28 9.77 13.64
CA PRO A 121 -9.97 8.59 13.15
C PRO A 121 -10.49 8.74 11.71
N VAL A 122 -10.85 9.95 11.26
CA VAL A 122 -11.18 10.19 9.84
C VAL A 122 -9.97 9.97 8.95
N ALA A 123 -8.80 10.49 9.31
CA ALA A 123 -7.56 10.25 8.58
C ALA A 123 -7.21 8.76 8.57
N ALA A 124 -7.36 8.06 9.70
CA ALA A 124 -7.14 6.62 9.80
C ALA A 124 -8.06 5.82 8.85
N VAL A 125 -9.34 6.16 8.75
CA VAL A 125 -10.28 5.55 7.80
C VAL A 125 -9.84 5.79 6.37
N VAL A 126 -9.47 7.00 6.00
CA VAL A 126 -8.99 7.32 4.64
C VAL A 126 -7.74 6.51 4.30
N VAL A 127 -6.76 6.48 5.20
CA VAL A 127 -5.51 5.71 5.00
C VAL A 127 -5.79 4.22 4.89
N SER A 128 -6.73 3.68 5.67
CA SER A 128 -7.10 2.27 5.60
C SER A 128 -7.62 1.85 4.23
N PHE A 129 -8.38 2.71 3.53
CA PHE A 129 -8.79 2.46 2.15
C PHE A 129 -7.61 2.38 1.19
N PHE A 130 -6.61 3.24 1.33
CA PHE A 130 -5.39 3.16 0.51
C PHE A 130 -4.62 1.87 0.78
N ILE A 131 -4.46 1.47 2.06
CA ILE A 131 -3.80 0.22 2.43
C ILE A 131 -4.54 -0.98 1.85
N MET A 132 -5.86 -1.05 2.01
CA MET A 132 -6.68 -2.14 1.46
C MET A 132 -6.59 -2.19 -0.07
N LYS A 133 -6.65 -1.04 -0.74
CA LYS A 133 -6.50 -0.96 -2.21
C LYS A 133 -5.16 -1.52 -2.66
N GLU A 134 -4.06 -1.12 -2.03
CA GLU A 134 -2.73 -1.63 -2.37
C GLU A 134 -2.58 -3.13 -2.03
N SER A 135 -3.17 -3.59 -0.93
CA SER A 135 -3.19 -5.01 -0.58
C SER A 135 -3.89 -5.85 -1.65
N VAL A 136 -5.06 -5.42 -2.11
CA VAL A 136 -5.79 -6.10 -3.19
C VAL A 136 -5.00 -6.07 -4.50
N ARG A 137 -4.34 -4.95 -4.81
CA ARG A 137 -3.49 -4.81 -6.00
C ARG A 137 -2.29 -5.77 -5.98
N LEU A 138 -1.73 -6.05 -4.80
CA LEU A 138 -0.67 -7.04 -4.64
C LEU A 138 -1.21 -8.47 -4.72
N LEU A 139 -2.39 -8.73 -4.15
CA LEU A 139 -2.97 -10.07 -4.09
C LEU A 139 -3.46 -10.59 -5.43
N ILE A 140 -4.11 -9.77 -6.25
CA ILE A 140 -4.70 -10.21 -7.52
C ILE A 140 -3.69 -10.90 -8.44
N PRO A 141 -2.52 -10.30 -8.76
CA PRO A 141 -1.52 -10.96 -9.60
C PRO A 141 -0.98 -12.24 -8.98
N CYS A 142 -0.78 -12.24 -7.65
CA CYS A 142 -0.28 -13.44 -6.95
C CYS A 142 -1.26 -14.60 -7.03
N VAL A 143 -2.57 -14.31 -6.88
CA VAL A 143 -3.62 -15.34 -7.01
C VAL A 143 -3.71 -15.84 -8.45
N ASP A 144 -3.68 -14.95 -9.44
CA ASP A 144 -3.70 -15.30 -10.85
C ASP A 144 -2.50 -16.22 -11.22
N GLU A 145 -1.31 -15.91 -10.70
CA GLU A 145 -0.10 -16.71 -10.93
C GLU A 145 -0.13 -18.05 -10.20
N LEU A 146 -0.59 -18.09 -8.93
CA LEU A 146 -0.68 -19.33 -8.16
C LEU A 146 -1.75 -20.28 -8.69
N LEU A 147 -2.82 -19.74 -9.29
CA LEU A 147 -3.89 -20.51 -9.92
C LEU A 147 -3.61 -20.86 -11.40
N GLU A 148 -2.42 -20.54 -11.89
CA GLU A 148 -2.01 -20.82 -13.27
C GLU A 148 -3.06 -20.32 -14.29
N LYS A 149 -3.52 -19.09 -14.10
CA LYS A 149 -4.50 -18.46 -14.97
C LYS A 149 -4.02 -18.51 -16.42
N SER A 150 -4.89 -18.97 -17.33
CA SER A 150 -4.62 -19.01 -18.76
C SER A 150 -4.27 -17.61 -19.30
N LEU A 151 -3.52 -17.60 -20.40
CA LEU A 151 -3.17 -16.35 -21.09
C LEU A 151 -4.45 -15.67 -21.60
N PRO A 152 -4.43 -14.34 -21.80
CA PRO A 152 -5.54 -13.66 -22.48
C PRO A 152 -5.84 -14.30 -23.83
N GLU A 153 -7.13 -14.48 -24.17
CA GLU A 153 -7.55 -15.13 -25.42
C GLU A 153 -6.87 -14.58 -26.69
N ALA A 154 -6.51 -13.28 -26.68
CA ALA A 154 -5.82 -12.67 -27.81
C ALA A 154 -4.41 -13.26 -28.00
N VAL A 155 -3.70 -13.52 -26.89
CA VAL A 155 -2.35 -14.10 -26.90
C VAL A 155 -2.41 -15.58 -27.22
N GLU A 156 -3.39 -16.32 -26.69
CA GLU A 156 -3.60 -17.73 -27.01
C GLU A 156 -3.88 -17.93 -28.52
N LYS A 157 -4.72 -17.08 -29.11
CA LYS A 157 -4.98 -17.11 -30.55
C LYS A 157 -3.77 -16.77 -31.40
N GLU A 158 -2.96 -15.83 -30.97
CA GLU A 158 -1.70 -15.47 -31.65
C GLU A 158 -0.71 -16.63 -31.61
N ILE A 159 -0.57 -17.30 -30.46
CA ILE A 159 0.27 -18.50 -30.31
C ILE A 159 -0.27 -19.61 -31.19
N GLU A 160 -1.57 -19.88 -31.17
CA GLU A 160 -2.22 -20.91 -31.98
C GLU A 160 -2.01 -20.66 -33.48
N GLN A 161 -2.21 -19.43 -33.94
CA GLN A 161 -1.96 -19.05 -35.33
C GLN A 161 -0.48 -19.23 -35.73
N THR A 162 0.43 -18.88 -34.83
CA THR A 162 1.88 -19.01 -35.07
C THR A 162 2.27 -20.49 -35.14
N VAL A 163 1.77 -21.33 -34.27
CA VAL A 163 2.06 -22.78 -34.25
C VAL A 163 1.44 -23.47 -35.48
N LEU A 164 0.23 -23.08 -35.91
CA LEU A 164 -0.43 -23.64 -37.09
C LEU A 164 0.17 -23.17 -38.42
N SER A 165 1.02 -22.12 -38.37
CA SER A 165 1.71 -21.60 -39.58
C SER A 165 3.03 -22.30 -39.88
N PHE A 166 3.50 -23.19 -39.00
CA PHE A 166 4.66 -24.07 -39.18
C PHE A 166 4.22 -25.46 -39.61
#